data_66d8b426da73b2eebf94529ae8edac9e
#
_entry.id   66d8b426da73b2eebf94529ae8edac9e
#
_cell.length_a   1.000
_cell.length_b   1.000
_cell.length_c   1.000
_cell.angle_alpha   90.00
_cell.angle_beta   90.00
_cell.angle_gamma   90.00
#
_symmetry.space_group_name_H-M   'P 1'
#
loop_
_entity.id
_entity.type
_entity.pdbx_description
1 polymer ?
#
loop_
_entity_poly.entity_id
_entity_poly.type
_entity_poly.pdbx_seq_one_letter_code
_entity_poly.pdbx_strand_id
1 'polypeptide(L)'
;MSFLPRRFLLPVSLLVVAGAFLLWRLSAHPSVSVTNGLVLPVRVRIDAGLDTTLAPGGSVEWRRSRGSVGTMDWELVRARTRAGMPVGEPMSGTALLTGEARRLVHVIRARRGDSAWFAPLITNETGVALGVRINAGLAGAVDCPCEVPPGARRLPVGYYRLYRNSTVEVRDAEGRRATFRDLGGEADARSGAVGLRFGPGDLR
;
A
#
# COMPACT_ATOMS: atom_id res chain seq x y z
N MET A 1 61.75 16.68 24.78
CA MET A 1 60.52 15.93 24.38
C MET A 1 59.99 15.29 25.68
N SER A 2 58.97 15.91 26.29
CA SER A 2 58.37 15.42 27.54
C SER A 2 57.32 14.35 27.22
N PHE A 3 57.64 13.11 27.57
CA PHE A 3 56.70 12.00 27.49
C PHE A 3 55.59 12.21 28.55
N LEU A 4 54.35 12.37 28.09
CA LEU A 4 53.17 12.31 28.96
C LEU A 4 53.17 10.96 29.71
N PRO A 5 53.03 10.95 31.05
CA PRO A 5 53.04 9.71 31.79
C PRO A 5 51.86 8.82 31.41
N ARG A 6 52.14 7.56 31.14
CA ARG A 6 51.17 6.51 30.69
C ARG A 6 49.86 6.46 31.49
N ARG A 7 49.85 6.96 32.72
CA ARG A 7 48.70 7.06 33.63
C ARG A 7 47.62 8.05 33.17
N PHE A 8 47.96 9.03 32.29
CA PHE A 8 47.00 10.00 31.75
C PHE A 8 46.42 9.59 30.40
N LEU A 9 47.00 8.61 29.69
CA LEU A 9 46.53 8.17 28.37
C LEU A 9 45.21 7.40 28.47
N LEU A 10 45.00 6.61 29.51
CA LEU A 10 43.78 5.83 29.72
C LEU A 10 42.53 6.71 29.94
N PRO A 11 42.51 7.69 30.85
CA PRO A 11 41.34 8.54 31.06
C PRO A 11 41.05 9.45 29.84
N VAL A 12 42.09 9.90 29.12
CA VAL A 12 41.88 10.72 27.90
C VAL A 12 41.28 9.91 26.77
N SER A 13 41.73 8.69 26.54
CA SER A 13 41.15 7.80 25.50
C SER A 13 39.70 7.44 25.83
N LEU A 14 39.35 7.22 27.08
CA LEU A 14 38.00 6.94 27.54
C LEU A 14 37.06 8.13 27.33
N LEU A 15 37.55 9.36 27.60
CA LEU A 15 36.81 10.61 27.34
C LEU A 15 36.57 10.84 25.84
N VAL A 16 37.57 10.56 24.99
CA VAL A 16 37.43 10.68 23.54
C VAL A 16 36.42 9.68 23.00
N VAL A 17 36.48 8.41 23.44
CA VAL A 17 35.51 7.37 23.03
C VAL A 17 34.12 7.71 23.53
N ALA A 18 33.96 8.14 24.76
CA ALA A 18 32.67 8.56 25.32
C ALA A 18 32.10 9.78 24.59
N GLY A 19 32.94 10.77 24.26
CA GLY A 19 32.58 11.95 23.48
C GLY A 19 32.16 11.58 22.04
N ALA A 20 32.91 10.73 21.38
CA ALA A 20 32.58 10.23 20.04
C ALA A 20 31.27 9.43 20.05
N PHE A 21 31.05 8.56 21.04
CA PHE A 21 29.82 7.83 21.21
C PHE A 21 28.61 8.75 21.48
N LEU A 22 28.82 9.78 22.33
CA LEU A 22 27.78 10.77 22.62
C LEU A 22 27.42 11.57 21.36
N LEU A 23 28.42 12.05 20.60
CA LEU A 23 28.25 12.74 19.34
C LEU A 23 27.54 11.85 18.30
N TRP A 24 27.94 10.57 18.17
CA TRP A 24 27.25 9.60 17.31
C TRP A 24 25.81 9.37 17.74
N ARG A 25 25.56 9.25 19.06
CA ARG A 25 24.19 9.10 19.58
C ARG A 25 23.33 10.35 19.39
N LEU A 26 23.92 11.54 19.46
CA LEU A 26 23.23 12.82 19.23
C LEU A 26 23.00 13.09 17.74
N SER A 27 23.87 12.62 16.86
CA SER A 27 23.73 12.77 15.41
C SER A 27 22.83 11.72 14.75
N ALA A 28 22.46 10.66 15.48
CA ALA A 28 21.54 9.65 14.96
C ALA A 28 20.12 10.23 14.83
N HIS A 29 19.77 10.66 13.63
CA HIS A 29 18.41 11.11 13.32
C HIS A 29 17.46 9.91 13.24
N PRO A 30 16.28 9.97 13.88
CA PRO A 30 15.29 8.93 13.73
C PRO A 30 14.78 8.90 12.28
N SER A 31 14.58 7.71 11.72
CA SER A 31 14.04 7.54 10.38
C SER A 31 12.66 6.90 10.42
N VAL A 32 11.86 7.22 9.41
CA VAL A 32 10.57 6.58 9.14
C VAL A 32 10.68 5.86 7.81
N SER A 33 10.40 4.57 7.82
CA SER A 33 10.29 3.76 6.61
C SER A 33 8.82 3.55 6.29
N VAL A 34 8.36 4.03 5.13
CA VAL A 34 7.00 3.85 4.65
C VAL A 34 7.01 2.85 3.51
N THR A 35 6.20 1.80 3.61
CA THR A 35 6.10 0.75 2.59
C THR A 35 4.68 0.69 2.04
N ASN A 36 4.56 0.67 0.72
CA ASN A 36 3.29 0.39 0.05
C ASN A 36 2.98 -1.11 0.10
N GLY A 37 2.01 -1.51 0.91
CA GLY A 37 1.53 -2.88 1.00
C GLY A 37 0.37 -3.20 0.04
N LEU A 38 -0.07 -2.23 -0.79
CA LEU A 38 -1.16 -2.39 -1.74
C LEU A 38 -0.68 -2.93 -3.09
N VAL A 39 -1.62 -3.37 -3.94
CA VAL A 39 -1.32 -3.87 -5.30
C VAL A 39 -1.30 -2.77 -6.36
N LEU A 40 -1.66 -1.54 -6.00
CA LEU A 40 -1.59 -0.36 -6.85
C LEU A 40 -0.64 0.67 -6.27
N PRO A 41 -0.09 1.59 -7.09
CA PRO A 41 0.77 2.65 -6.60
C PRO A 41 0.05 3.58 -5.61
N VAL A 42 0.79 4.13 -4.66
CA VAL A 42 0.30 5.14 -3.71
C VAL A 42 1.19 6.36 -3.74
N ARG A 43 0.58 7.54 -3.71
CA ARG A 43 1.28 8.80 -3.48
C ARG A 43 1.36 9.03 -1.98
N VAL A 44 2.55 9.29 -1.48
CA VAL A 44 2.84 9.54 -0.07
C VAL A 44 3.40 10.94 0.07
N ARG A 45 2.84 11.70 1.00
CA ARG A 45 3.34 13.02 1.42
C ARG A 45 3.65 12.98 2.91
N ILE A 46 4.83 13.44 3.29
CA ILE A 46 5.23 13.54 4.70
C ILE A 46 5.61 14.99 4.97
N ASP A 47 4.81 15.68 5.75
CA ASP A 47 4.92 17.11 6.04
C ASP A 47 5.19 17.93 4.76
N ALA A 48 6.07 18.93 4.84
CA ALA A 48 6.51 19.70 3.67
C ALA A 48 7.76 19.13 2.98
N GLY A 49 8.24 17.95 3.42
CA GLY A 49 9.58 17.46 3.04
C GLY A 49 9.62 16.30 2.06
N LEU A 50 8.55 15.52 1.92
CA LEU A 50 8.51 14.38 1.00
C LEU A 50 7.18 14.32 0.27
N ASP A 51 7.24 14.26 -1.06
CA ASP A 51 6.11 13.92 -1.94
C ASP A 51 6.61 12.94 -2.98
N THR A 52 6.13 11.69 -2.92
CA THR A 52 6.60 10.62 -3.81
C THR A 52 5.51 9.59 -4.09
N THR A 53 5.67 8.85 -5.18
CA THR A 53 4.80 7.74 -5.52
C THR A 53 5.53 6.42 -5.33
N LEU A 54 4.96 5.53 -4.51
CA LEU A 54 5.49 4.20 -4.24
C LEU A 54 4.77 3.17 -5.10
N ALA A 55 5.51 2.42 -5.88
CA ALA A 55 5.01 1.22 -6.56
C ALA A 55 4.55 0.16 -5.54
N PRO A 56 3.76 -0.85 -5.93
CA PRO A 56 3.44 -1.99 -5.08
C PRO A 56 4.69 -2.63 -4.47
N GLY A 57 4.72 -2.81 -3.15
CA GLY A 57 5.88 -3.31 -2.42
C GLY A 57 7.04 -2.32 -2.26
N GLY A 58 6.99 -1.17 -2.93
CA GLY A 58 8.02 -0.14 -2.82
C GLY A 58 8.04 0.53 -1.45
N SER A 59 9.20 1.06 -1.07
CA SER A 59 9.37 1.76 0.20
C SER A 59 10.21 3.02 0.04
N VAL A 60 10.00 3.97 0.94
CA VAL A 60 10.79 5.19 1.07
C VAL A 60 11.21 5.36 2.52
N GLU A 61 12.42 5.85 2.73
CA GLU A 61 12.92 6.23 4.04
C GLU A 61 13.00 7.76 4.14
N TRP A 62 12.39 8.30 5.17
CA TRP A 62 12.41 9.72 5.48
C TRP A 62 13.06 9.96 6.84
N ARG A 63 14.00 10.89 6.89
CA ARG A 63 14.70 11.27 8.13
C ARG A 63 13.96 12.44 8.77
N ARG A 64 13.63 12.32 10.04
CA ARG A 64 12.95 13.37 10.82
C ARG A 64 13.88 14.02 11.84
N SER A 65 13.53 15.24 12.22
CA SER A 65 14.18 15.89 13.36
C SER A 65 13.78 15.21 14.68
N ARG A 66 14.67 15.18 15.64
CA ARG A 66 14.42 14.56 16.95
C ARG A 66 13.28 15.29 17.67
N GLY A 67 12.31 14.55 18.19
CA GLY A 67 11.15 15.13 18.91
C GLY A 67 10.07 15.73 18.02
N SER A 68 10.24 15.75 16.69
CA SER A 68 9.18 16.21 15.80
C SER A 68 8.09 15.14 15.66
N VAL A 69 6.85 15.61 15.65
CA VAL A 69 5.68 14.83 15.23
C VAL A 69 5.48 15.11 13.75
N GLY A 70 5.59 14.08 12.92
CA GLY A 70 5.29 14.20 11.50
C GLY A 70 3.90 13.70 11.18
N THR A 71 3.30 14.26 10.16
CA THR A 71 2.04 13.76 9.57
C THR A 71 2.33 13.18 8.20
N MET A 72 1.84 11.98 7.96
CA MET A 72 1.91 11.33 6.66
C MET A 72 0.51 11.22 6.09
N ASP A 73 0.32 11.79 4.91
CA ASP A 73 -0.86 11.58 4.09
C ASP A 73 -0.52 10.66 2.93
N TRP A 74 -1.43 9.80 2.56
CA TRP A 74 -1.29 8.96 1.39
C TRP A 74 -2.60 8.83 0.63
N GLU A 75 -2.51 8.69 -0.67
CA GLU A 75 -3.63 8.48 -1.57
C GLU A 75 -3.31 7.41 -2.61
N LEU A 76 -4.31 6.60 -2.95
CA LEU A 76 -4.20 5.60 -4.00
C LEU A 76 -4.11 6.29 -5.37
N VAL A 77 -3.11 5.92 -6.16
CA VAL A 77 -3.02 6.33 -7.56
C VAL A 77 -3.89 5.39 -8.39
N ARG A 78 -5.10 5.83 -8.72
CA ARG A 78 -6.05 5.03 -9.48
C ARG A 78 -5.65 4.95 -10.96
N ALA A 79 -5.73 3.75 -11.52
CA ALA A 79 -5.65 3.55 -12.97
C ALA A 79 -6.76 4.37 -13.66
N ARG A 80 -6.56 4.69 -14.92
CA ARG A 80 -7.56 5.35 -15.75
C ARG A 80 -7.84 4.51 -17.00
N THR A 81 -9.08 4.51 -17.45
CA THR A 81 -9.47 3.95 -18.75
C THR A 81 -8.90 4.81 -19.87
N ARG A 82 -9.01 4.31 -21.13
CA ARG A 82 -8.67 5.11 -22.32
C ARG A 82 -9.47 6.41 -22.42
N ALA A 83 -10.72 6.41 -21.90
CA ALA A 83 -11.56 7.61 -21.82
C ALA A 83 -11.22 8.53 -20.63
N GLY A 84 -10.16 8.23 -19.85
CA GLY A 84 -9.73 9.03 -18.71
C GLY A 84 -10.50 8.80 -17.41
N MET A 85 -11.50 7.91 -17.40
CA MET A 85 -12.27 7.61 -16.18
C MET A 85 -11.44 6.86 -15.15
N PRO A 86 -11.50 7.23 -13.87
CA PRO A 86 -10.76 6.53 -12.82
C PRO A 86 -11.37 5.15 -12.55
N VAL A 87 -10.50 4.15 -12.39
CA VAL A 87 -10.87 2.77 -12.07
C VAL A 87 -10.78 2.56 -10.56
N GLY A 88 -11.84 2.02 -9.96
CA GLY A 88 -11.93 1.80 -8.53
C GLY A 88 -12.37 3.02 -7.71
N GLU A 89 -12.60 2.80 -6.44
CA GLU A 89 -12.98 3.85 -5.49
C GLU A 89 -11.76 4.63 -4.99
N PRO A 90 -11.91 5.90 -4.56
CA PRO A 90 -10.84 6.65 -3.94
C PRO A 90 -10.50 6.03 -2.57
N MET A 91 -9.21 5.86 -2.32
CA MET A 91 -8.70 5.32 -1.06
C MET A 91 -7.54 6.20 -0.60
N SER A 92 -7.62 6.69 0.62
CA SER A 92 -6.60 7.56 1.22
C SER A 92 -6.52 7.35 2.72
N GLY A 93 -5.53 7.92 3.35
CA GLY A 93 -5.43 7.91 4.80
C GLY A 93 -4.34 8.81 5.32
N THR A 94 -4.44 9.12 6.61
CA THR A 94 -3.47 9.90 7.35
C THR A 94 -2.91 9.06 8.49
N ALA A 95 -1.62 9.21 8.78
CA ALA A 95 -0.98 8.61 9.93
C ALA A 95 -0.09 9.63 10.65
N LEU A 96 -0.15 9.62 11.97
CA LEU A 96 0.81 10.37 12.79
C LEU A 96 2.09 9.54 12.93
N LEU A 97 3.20 10.17 12.58
CA LEU A 97 4.52 9.59 12.68
C LEU A 97 5.14 10.01 14.03
N THR A 98 4.58 9.46 15.11
CA THR A 98 5.03 9.73 16.48
C THR A 98 5.84 8.55 17.00
N GLY A 99 6.80 8.80 17.89
CA GLY A 99 7.53 7.75 18.61
C GLY A 99 8.99 8.11 18.85
N GLU A 100 9.52 7.57 19.92
CA GLU A 100 10.92 7.71 20.30
C GLU A 100 11.84 6.68 19.60
N ALA A 101 11.24 5.72 18.89
CA ALA A 101 11.98 4.69 18.18
C ALA A 101 12.92 5.31 17.14
N ARG A 102 14.17 4.80 17.09
CA ARG A 102 15.17 5.23 16.11
C ARG A 102 14.70 4.96 14.67
N ARG A 103 13.89 3.93 14.47
CA ARG A 103 13.30 3.57 13.18
C ARG A 103 11.82 3.25 13.40
N LEU A 104 10.96 4.02 12.77
CA LEU A 104 9.53 3.76 12.69
C LEU A 104 9.25 3.08 11.33
N VAL A 105 8.51 1.98 11.34
CA VAL A 105 8.07 1.30 10.12
C VAL A 105 6.56 1.46 9.99
N HIS A 106 6.12 2.10 8.93
CA HIS A 106 4.71 2.23 8.59
C HIS A 106 4.41 1.47 7.29
N VAL A 107 3.41 0.59 7.34
CA VAL A 107 2.96 -0.16 6.15
C VAL A 107 1.55 0.28 5.80
N ILE A 108 1.37 0.81 4.59
CA ILE A 108 0.05 1.12 4.04
C ILE A 108 -0.64 -0.20 3.72
N ARG A 109 -1.85 -0.40 4.25
CA ARG A 109 -2.59 -1.67 4.16
C ARG A 109 -4.02 -1.44 3.68
N ALA A 110 -4.59 -2.45 3.04
CA ALA A 110 -5.98 -2.45 2.60
C ALA A 110 -6.98 -2.58 3.76
N ARG A 111 -6.55 -3.13 4.91
CA ARG A 111 -7.38 -3.21 6.12
C ARG A 111 -6.83 -2.29 7.19
N ARG A 112 -7.68 -1.39 7.69
CA ARG A 112 -7.34 -0.45 8.76
C ARG A 112 -8.55 -0.21 9.67
N GLY A 113 -8.46 -0.67 10.93
CA GLY A 113 -9.59 -0.62 11.86
C GLY A 113 -10.82 -1.32 11.28
N ASP A 114 -11.95 -0.64 11.28
CA ASP A 114 -13.23 -1.15 10.78
C ASP A 114 -13.38 -1.03 9.25
N SER A 115 -12.45 -0.36 8.59
CA SER A 115 -12.46 -0.21 7.14
C SER A 115 -11.61 -1.29 6.47
N ALA A 116 -12.22 -2.06 5.60
CA ALA A 116 -11.55 -3.04 4.77
C ALA A 116 -11.78 -2.75 3.29
N TRP A 117 -10.75 -2.96 2.48
CA TRP A 117 -10.75 -2.78 1.06
C TRP A 117 -10.26 -4.04 0.38
N PHE A 118 -10.73 -4.31 -0.82
CA PHE A 118 -10.23 -5.40 -1.63
C PHE A 118 -9.92 -4.94 -3.06
N ALA A 119 -8.99 -5.63 -3.69
CA ALA A 119 -8.59 -5.40 -5.07
C ALA A 119 -8.73 -6.72 -5.85
N PRO A 120 -9.75 -6.85 -6.72
CA PRO A 120 -9.85 -8.00 -7.60
C PRO A 120 -8.68 -8.01 -8.59
N LEU A 121 -7.98 -9.14 -8.66
CA LEU A 121 -6.94 -9.44 -9.65
C LEU A 121 -7.49 -10.48 -10.61
N ILE A 122 -8.02 -10.02 -11.76
CA ILE A 122 -8.78 -10.86 -12.68
C ILE A 122 -7.85 -11.53 -13.69
N THR A 123 -7.98 -12.85 -13.80
CA THR A 123 -7.42 -13.66 -14.88
C THR A 123 -8.59 -14.06 -15.79
N ASN A 124 -8.54 -13.62 -17.06
CA ASN A 124 -9.56 -13.89 -18.06
C ASN A 124 -9.08 -14.93 -19.07
N GLU A 125 -9.60 -16.15 -18.97
CA GLU A 125 -9.34 -17.27 -19.88
C GLU A 125 -10.53 -17.59 -20.75
N THR A 126 -11.57 -16.74 -20.80
CA THR A 126 -12.82 -17.00 -21.53
C THR A 126 -12.68 -16.81 -23.05
N GLY A 127 -11.61 -16.18 -23.52
CA GLY A 127 -11.41 -15.83 -24.94
C GLY A 127 -12.16 -14.56 -25.39
N VAL A 128 -13.01 -13.98 -24.55
CA VAL A 128 -13.78 -12.75 -24.84
C VAL A 128 -13.46 -11.67 -23.80
N ALA A 129 -13.72 -10.42 -24.12
CA ALA A 129 -13.57 -9.32 -23.17
C ALA A 129 -14.69 -9.36 -22.11
N LEU A 130 -14.36 -9.02 -20.87
CA LEU A 130 -15.28 -9.05 -19.74
C LEU A 130 -15.46 -7.66 -19.14
N GLY A 131 -16.71 -7.19 -19.05
CA GLY A 131 -17.10 -6.09 -18.18
C GLY A 131 -17.13 -6.56 -16.72
N VAL A 132 -16.86 -5.69 -15.77
CA VAL A 132 -16.78 -6.02 -14.34
C VAL A 132 -17.77 -5.19 -13.54
N ARG A 133 -18.50 -5.83 -12.64
CA ARG A 133 -19.38 -5.19 -11.68
C ARG A 133 -19.03 -5.64 -10.26
N ILE A 134 -18.84 -4.67 -9.38
CA ILE A 134 -18.45 -4.90 -8.00
C ILE A 134 -19.66 -4.72 -7.09
N ASN A 135 -19.79 -5.58 -6.08
CA ASN A 135 -20.85 -5.52 -5.07
C ASN A 135 -22.26 -5.54 -5.71
N ALA A 136 -22.45 -6.31 -6.76
CA ALA A 136 -23.74 -6.44 -7.44
C ALA A 136 -24.85 -6.83 -6.45
N GLY A 137 -25.97 -6.09 -6.50
CA GLY A 137 -27.09 -6.27 -5.57
C GLY A 137 -26.93 -5.60 -4.20
N LEU A 138 -25.83 -4.90 -3.92
CA LEU A 138 -25.64 -4.10 -2.71
C LEU A 138 -25.83 -2.61 -3.01
N ALA A 139 -26.10 -1.82 -1.95
CA ALA A 139 -26.21 -0.36 -2.07
C ALA A 139 -24.90 0.32 -2.58
N GLY A 140 -23.77 -0.35 -2.42
CA GLY A 140 -22.46 0.06 -2.94
C GLY A 140 -22.07 -0.61 -4.26
N ALA A 141 -23.03 -1.03 -5.08
CA ALA A 141 -22.74 -1.61 -6.40
C ALA A 141 -22.07 -0.59 -7.33
N VAL A 142 -20.97 -0.98 -7.93
CA VAL A 142 -20.18 -0.14 -8.85
C VAL A 142 -19.91 -0.92 -10.14
N ASP A 143 -20.32 -0.36 -11.27
CA ASP A 143 -19.85 -0.83 -12.56
C ASP A 143 -18.43 -0.29 -12.79
N CYS A 144 -17.46 -1.20 -12.91
CA CYS A 144 -16.11 -0.79 -13.27
C CYS A 144 -16.13 -0.23 -14.69
N PRO A 145 -15.64 0.99 -14.93
CA PRO A 145 -15.49 1.52 -16.27
C PRO A 145 -14.34 0.82 -17.04
N CYS A 146 -13.90 -0.33 -16.56
CA CYS A 146 -12.81 -1.11 -17.09
C CYS A 146 -13.34 -2.35 -17.85
N GLU A 147 -12.56 -2.75 -18.82
CA GLU A 147 -12.76 -3.99 -19.55
C GLU A 147 -11.54 -4.89 -19.33
N VAL A 148 -11.79 -6.16 -19.03
CA VAL A 148 -10.73 -7.16 -18.85
C VAL A 148 -10.56 -7.91 -20.18
N PRO A 149 -9.49 -7.64 -20.93
CA PRO A 149 -9.29 -8.25 -22.22
C PRO A 149 -9.06 -9.77 -22.11
N PRO A 150 -9.33 -10.54 -23.18
CA PRO A 150 -9.01 -11.96 -23.21
C PRO A 150 -7.51 -12.18 -22.99
N GLY A 151 -7.16 -13.23 -22.25
CA GLY A 151 -5.79 -13.56 -21.91
C GLY A 151 -5.16 -12.69 -20.82
N ALA A 152 -5.89 -11.74 -20.24
CA ALA A 152 -5.40 -10.96 -19.09
C ALA A 152 -5.06 -11.89 -17.92
N ARG A 153 -3.91 -11.62 -17.28
CA ARG A 153 -3.45 -12.38 -16.12
C ARG A 153 -3.31 -11.45 -14.92
N ARG A 154 -4.06 -11.74 -13.84
CA ARG A 154 -4.03 -11.00 -12.57
C ARG A 154 -4.15 -9.47 -12.75
N LEU A 155 -4.99 -9.02 -13.70
CA LEU A 155 -5.20 -7.60 -13.98
C LEU A 155 -5.92 -6.95 -12.79
N PRO A 156 -5.34 -5.94 -12.13
CA PRO A 156 -6.00 -5.22 -11.06
C PRO A 156 -7.08 -4.29 -11.63
N VAL A 157 -8.30 -4.41 -11.13
CA VAL A 157 -9.44 -3.58 -11.57
C VAL A 157 -9.82 -2.52 -10.53
N GLY A 158 -8.88 -2.09 -9.71
CA GLY A 158 -9.08 -1.05 -8.71
C GLY A 158 -9.28 -1.59 -7.30
N TYR A 159 -9.46 -0.67 -6.34
CA TYR A 159 -9.84 -0.98 -4.96
C TYR A 159 -11.29 -0.63 -4.73
N TYR A 160 -11.98 -1.45 -3.91
CA TYR A 160 -13.38 -1.29 -3.56
C TYR A 160 -13.60 -1.61 -2.08
N ARG A 161 -14.62 -1.02 -1.47
CA ARG A 161 -15.02 -1.35 -0.11
C ARG A 161 -15.39 -2.82 0.00
N LEU A 162 -14.83 -3.48 1.02
CA LEU A 162 -15.14 -4.87 1.34
C LEU A 162 -16.27 -4.91 2.35
N TYR A 163 -17.37 -5.53 1.96
CA TYR A 163 -18.52 -5.85 2.81
C TYR A 163 -18.55 -7.36 3.07
N ARG A 164 -19.31 -7.80 4.07
CA ARG A 164 -19.46 -9.23 4.40
C ARG A 164 -19.91 -10.07 3.21
N ASN A 165 -20.78 -9.51 2.36
CA ASN A 165 -21.37 -10.14 1.18
C ASN A 165 -20.85 -9.52 -0.12
N SER A 166 -19.65 -8.98 -0.14
CA SER A 166 -19.03 -8.44 -1.34
C SER A 166 -18.96 -9.47 -2.44
N THR A 167 -19.23 -9.01 -3.68
CA THR A 167 -19.24 -9.85 -4.88
C THR A 167 -18.45 -9.20 -6.00
N VAL A 168 -17.93 -10.04 -6.90
CA VAL A 168 -17.42 -9.62 -8.21
C VAL A 168 -18.19 -10.38 -9.27
N GLU A 169 -18.93 -9.68 -10.09
CA GLU A 169 -19.61 -10.20 -11.27
C GLU A 169 -18.84 -9.79 -12.52
N VAL A 170 -18.64 -10.71 -13.43
CA VAL A 170 -18.15 -10.43 -14.78
C VAL A 170 -19.23 -10.74 -15.79
N ARG A 171 -19.24 -9.98 -16.91
CA ARG A 171 -20.20 -10.14 -18.00
C ARG A 171 -19.51 -9.97 -19.35
N ASP A 172 -19.85 -10.80 -20.30
CA ASP A 172 -19.46 -10.62 -21.71
C ASP A 172 -20.46 -9.77 -22.51
N ALA A 173 -20.20 -9.58 -23.81
CA ALA A 173 -21.04 -8.79 -24.69
C ALA A 173 -22.41 -9.46 -24.95
N GLU A 174 -22.51 -10.77 -24.86
CA GLU A 174 -23.75 -11.56 -25.02
C GLU A 174 -24.60 -11.55 -23.74
N GLY A 175 -24.11 -10.95 -22.65
CA GLY A 175 -24.84 -10.88 -21.39
C GLY A 175 -24.67 -12.10 -20.48
N ARG A 176 -23.88 -13.10 -20.88
CA ARG A 176 -23.52 -14.23 -20.03
C ARG A 176 -22.66 -13.71 -18.87
N ARG A 177 -22.86 -14.26 -17.70
CA ARG A 177 -22.22 -13.75 -16.46
C ARG A 177 -21.67 -14.87 -15.57
N ALA A 178 -20.69 -14.49 -14.79
CA ALA A 178 -20.18 -15.29 -13.68
C ALA A 178 -20.04 -14.40 -12.45
N THR A 179 -20.31 -14.95 -11.26
CA THR A 179 -20.25 -14.19 -10.00
C THR A 179 -19.41 -14.91 -8.97
N PHE A 180 -18.43 -14.22 -8.44
CA PHE A 180 -17.69 -14.62 -7.26
C PHE A 180 -18.30 -13.99 -6.01
N ARG A 181 -18.37 -14.77 -4.91
CA ARG A 181 -18.94 -14.38 -3.60
C ARG A 181 -17.92 -14.66 -2.50
N ASP A 182 -18.24 -14.23 -1.28
CA ASP A 182 -17.48 -14.51 -0.06
C ASP A 182 -16.00 -14.06 -0.10
N LEU A 183 -15.76 -12.92 -0.73
CA LEU A 183 -14.43 -12.36 -0.94
C LEU A 183 -13.68 -12.03 0.37
N GLY A 184 -14.41 -11.90 1.49
CA GLY A 184 -13.83 -11.50 2.78
C GLY A 184 -12.82 -12.49 3.36
N GLY A 185 -13.01 -13.80 3.09
CA GLY A 185 -12.08 -14.85 3.52
C GLY A 185 -10.88 -15.03 2.60
N GLU A 186 -10.99 -14.55 1.35
CA GLU A 186 -9.98 -14.72 0.31
C GLU A 186 -9.05 -13.50 0.16
N ALA A 187 -9.48 -12.35 0.68
CA ALA A 187 -8.72 -11.12 0.56
C ALA A 187 -7.46 -11.17 1.44
N ASP A 188 -6.30 -10.97 0.83
CA ASP A 188 -5.04 -10.83 1.56
C ASP A 188 -5.13 -9.68 2.58
N ALA A 189 -4.80 -9.96 3.84
CA ALA A 189 -4.99 -9.03 4.95
C ALA A 189 -4.16 -7.74 4.82
N ARG A 190 -3.05 -7.77 4.10
CA ARG A 190 -2.16 -6.63 3.90
C ARG A 190 -2.53 -5.84 2.66
N SER A 191 -2.61 -6.50 1.53
CA SER A 191 -2.82 -5.88 0.22
C SER A 191 -4.29 -5.79 -0.18
N GLY A 192 -5.17 -6.57 0.42
CA GLY A 192 -6.56 -6.72 0.00
C GLY A 192 -6.72 -7.47 -1.33
N ALA A 193 -5.66 -8.06 -1.87
CA ALA A 193 -5.69 -8.74 -3.15
C ALA A 193 -6.60 -9.98 -3.09
N VAL A 194 -7.47 -10.14 -4.09
CA VAL A 194 -8.29 -11.34 -4.31
C VAL A 194 -8.03 -11.83 -5.72
N GLY A 195 -7.46 -13.02 -5.87
CA GLY A 195 -7.22 -13.64 -7.17
C GLY A 195 -8.49 -14.28 -7.71
N LEU A 196 -9.00 -13.81 -8.86
CA LEU A 196 -10.20 -14.33 -9.52
C LEU A 196 -9.84 -14.85 -10.91
N ARG A 197 -10.30 -16.04 -11.24
CA ARG A 197 -10.05 -16.67 -12.54
C ARG A 197 -11.38 -17.02 -13.18
N PHE A 198 -11.53 -16.67 -14.45
CA PHE A 198 -12.72 -16.94 -15.24
C PHE A 198 -12.33 -17.68 -16.50
N GLY A 199 -12.85 -18.90 -16.65
CA GLY A 199 -12.69 -19.77 -17.80
C GLY A 199 -13.95 -19.81 -18.69
N PRO A 200 -13.87 -20.47 -19.86
CA PRO A 200 -15.00 -20.53 -20.81
C PRO A 200 -16.29 -21.14 -20.24
N GLY A 201 -16.18 -22.06 -19.27
CA GLY A 201 -17.32 -22.73 -18.65
C GLY A 201 -17.99 -21.96 -17.50
N ASP A 202 -17.42 -20.86 -17.05
CA ASP A 202 -17.91 -20.09 -15.90
C ASP A 202 -19.05 -19.13 -16.29
N LEU A 203 -19.09 -18.70 -17.55
CA LEU A 203 -20.11 -17.77 -18.08
C LEU A 203 -21.41 -18.50 -18.43
N ARG A 204 -22.50 -18.09 -17.81
CA ARG A 204 -23.86 -18.66 -18.03
C ARG A 204 -24.89 -17.57 -18.30
#